data_6d2aa6ffb08d38457d39df0c8be6d837
#
_entry.id   6d2aa6ffb08d38457d39df0c8be6d837
#
_cell.length_a   1.000
_cell.length_b   1.000
_cell.length_c   1.000
_cell.angle_alpha   90.00
_cell.angle_beta   90.00
_cell.angle_gamma   90.00
#
_symmetry.space_group_name_H-M   'P 1'
#
loop_
_entity.id
_entity.type
_entity.pdbx_description
1 polymer ?
#
loop_
_entity_poly.entity_id
_entity_poly.type
_entity_poly.pdbx_seq_one_letter_code
_entity_poly.pdbx_strand_id
1 'polypeptide(L)'
;ALGNAGINLRALNLVDTGAFGQLRLLVSDVAKARRILMKMEIPAFVNEVVAAEIEDKPGSLAKILQPLTDTGIYVVFMYAFIRFSQGKAVMIFRFSNNEKAIEVLEANGINLLDAEAFGILETEN
;
A
#
# COMPACT_ATOMS: atom_id res chain seq x y z
N ALA A 1 -20.26 -1.90 -7.60
CA ALA A 1 -19.81 -3.08 -8.35
C ALA A 1 -18.91 -4.00 -7.52
N LEU A 2 -17.87 -3.46 -6.90
CA LEU A 2 -16.94 -4.26 -6.10
C LEU A 2 -17.63 -4.86 -4.87
N GLY A 3 -18.43 -4.07 -4.17
CA GLY A 3 -19.19 -4.53 -3.00
C GLY A 3 -20.17 -5.65 -3.35
N ASN A 4 -20.86 -5.56 -4.47
CA ASN A 4 -21.78 -6.59 -4.93
C ASN A 4 -21.06 -7.91 -5.26
N ALA A 5 -19.80 -7.86 -5.60
CA ALA A 5 -18.97 -9.04 -5.86
C ALA A 5 -18.32 -9.60 -4.60
N GLY A 6 -18.61 -9.04 -3.43
CA GLY A 6 -18.04 -9.49 -2.16
C GLY A 6 -16.62 -9.03 -1.90
N ILE A 7 -16.14 -8.02 -2.62
CA ILE A 7 -14.80 -7.48 -2.43
C ILE A 7 -14.82 -6.41 -1.35
N ASN A 8 -13.99 -6.58 -0.34
CA ASN A 8 -13.85 -5.63 0.75
C ASN A 8 -12.77 -4.60 0.44
N LEU A 9 -13.08 -3.33 0.67
CA LEU A 9 -12.10 -2.24 0.57
C LEU A 9 -11.47 -2.06 1.95
N ARG A 10 -10.17 -2.34 2.06
CA ARG A 10 -9.42 -2.23 3.32
C ARG A 10 -8.84 -0.85 3.53
N ALA A 11 -8.50 -0.17 2.46
CA ALA A 11 -8.02 1.21 2.50
C ALA A 11 -8.32 1.87 1.16
N LEU A 12 -8.39 3.18 1.18
CA LEU A 12 -8.74 3.94 0.00
C LEU A 12 -8.04 5.30 0.08
N ASN A 13 -7.51 5.75 -1.04
CA ASN A 13 -6.85 7.04 -1.16
C ASN A 13 -7.25 7.67 -2.49
N LEU A 14 -7.71 8.90 -2.42
CA LEU A 14 -8.07 9.68 -3.61
C LEU A 14 -7.11 10.84 -3.76
N VAL A 15 -6.47 10.94 -4.91
CA VAL A 15 -5.60 12.06 -5.25
C VAL A 15 -6.21 12.80 -6.43
N ASP A 16 -6.47 14.09 -6.26
CA ASP A 16 -6.95 14.96 -7.31
C ASP A 16 -5.85 15.95 -7.68
N THR A 17 -5.38 15.86 -8.90
CA THR A 17 -4.32 16.73 -9.42
C THR A 17 -4.86 17.95 -10.18
N GLY A 18 -6.18 18.13 -10.21
CA GLY A 18 -6.84 19.20 -10.95
C GLY A 18 -7.11 18.86 -12.42
N ALA A 19 -6.26 18.08 -13.05
CA ALA A 19 -6.45 17.62 -14.42
C ALA A 19 -7.21 16.28 -14.49
N PHE A 20 -6.95 15.39 -13.52
CA PHE A 20 -7.63 14.11 -13.38
C PHE A 20 -7.51 13.63 -11.95
N GLY A 21 -8.45 12.78 -11.52
CA GLY A 21 -8.40 12.12 -10.24
C GLY A 21 -7.74 10.76 -10.35
N GLN A 22 -7.02 10.35 -9.31
CA GLN A 22 -6.45 9.01 -9.18
C GLN A 22 -6.93 8.40 -7.89
N LEU A 23 -7.51 7.21 -7.98
CA LEU A 23 -7.99 6.47 -6.83
C LEU A 23 -7.11 5.24 -6.60
N ARG A 24 -6.60 5.09 -5.38
CA ARG A 24 -5.87 3.90 -4.95
C ARG A 24 -6.72 3.11 -3.99
N LEU A 25 -6.85 1.81 -4.26
CA LEU A 25 -7.66 0.90 -3.46
C LEU A 25 -6.82 -0.26 -2.96
N LEU A 26 -6.89 -0.51 -1.67
CA LEU A 26 -6.40 -1.74 -1.07
C LEU A 26 -7.62 -2.65 -0.89
N VAL A 27 -7.65 -3.76 -1.61
CA VAL A 27 -8.83 -4.63 -1.68
C VAL A 27 -8.50 -6.05 -1.22
N SER A 28 -9.54 -6.79 -0.83
CA SER A 28 -9.39 -8.17 -0.36
C SER A 28 -9.00 -9.16 -1.46
N ASP A 29 -9.37 -8.87 -2.71
CA ASP A 29 -9.05 -9.73 -3.86
C ASP A 29 -8.71 -8.83 -5.06
N VAL A 30 -7.43 -8.62 -5.27
CA VAL A 30 -6.90 -7.71 -6.30
C VAL A 30 -7.24 -8.18 -7.71
N ALA A 31 -7.03 -9.46 -8.00
CA ALA A 31 -7.26 -10.00 -9.33
C ALA A 31 -8.74 -9.91 -9.73
N LYS A 32 -9.63 -10.26 -8.81
CA LYS A 32 -11.06 -10.18 -9.05
C LYS A 32 -11.53 -8.75 -9.22
N ALA A 33 -11.05 -7.83 -8.37
CA ALA A 33 -11.39 -6.42 -8.44
C ALA A 33 -10.93 -5.82 -9.79
N ARG A 34 -9.73 -6.16 -10.23
CA ARG A 34 -9.21 -5.69 -11.51
C ARG A 34 -10.09 -6.15 -12.68
N ARG A 35 -10.49 -7.43 -12.68
CA ARG A 35 -11.39 -7.96 -13.73
C ARG A 35 -12.72 -7.23 -13.79
N ILE A 36 -13.30 -6.92 -12.62
CA ILE A 36 -14.57 -6.19 -12.54
C ILE A 36 -14.43 -4.79 -13.10
N LEU A 37 -13.36 -4.08 -12.72
CA LEU A 37 -13.11 -2.73 -13.23
C LEU A 37 -12.86 -2.70 -14.73
N MET A 38 -12.15 -3.71 -15.25
CA MET A 38 -11.93 -3.83 -16.69
C MET A 38 -13.23 -4.04 -17.46
N LYS A 39 -14.16 -4.82 -16.93
CA LYS A 39 -15.48 -5.01 -17.53
C LYS A 39 -16.32 -3.73 -17.54
N MET A 40 -16.06 -2.85 -16.61
CA MET A 40 -16.71 -1.53 -16.52
C MET A 40 -16.00 -0.48 -17.37
N GLU A 41 -14.98 -0.89 -18.12
CA GLU A 41 -14.14 0.00 -18.93
C GLU A 41 -13.40 1.06 -18.10
N ILE A 42 -13.08 0.71 -16.84
CA ILE A 42 -12.28 1.55 -15.96
C ILE A 42 -10.84 1.00 -15.96
N PRO A 43 -9.88 1.73 -16.53
CA PRO A 43 -8.48 1.29 -16.49
C PRO A 43 -7.99 1.21 -15.05
N ALA A 44 -7.38 0.08 -14.70
CA ALA A 44 -6.85 -0.15 -13.37
C ALA A 44 -5.50 -0.86 -13.46
N PHE A 45 -4.53 -0.36 -12.71
CA PHE A 45 -3.18 -0.90 -12.66
C PHE A 45 -2.93 -1.49 -11.28
N VAL A 46 -2.25 -2.63 -11.23
CA VAL A 46 -1.85 -3.25 -9.96
C VAL A 46 -0.42 -2.81 -9.67
N ASN A 47 -0.22 -2.19 -8.51
CA ASN A 47 1.10 -1.84 -8.02
C ASN A 47 1.46 -2.73 -6.83
N GLU A 48 2.66 -3.28 -6.86
CA GLU A 48 3.19 -4.00 -5.72
C GLU A 48 3.58 -3.02 -4.63
N VAL A 49 3.26 -3.37 -3.39
CA VAL A 49 3.54 -2.54 -2.22
C VAL A 49 4.24 -3.36 -1.15
N VAL A 50 4.88 -2.64 -0.24
CA VAL A 50 5.49 -3.22 0.96
C VAL A 50 4.63 -2.84 2.14
N ALA A 51 4.16 -3.84 2.88
CA ALA A 51 3.37 -3.63 4.08
C ALA A 51 4.21 -3.92 5.31
N ALA A 52 4.31 -2.95 6.21
CA ALA A 52 5.08 -3.07 7.45
C ALA A 52 4.17 -2.86 8.66
N GLU A 53 4.26 -3.74 9.65
CA GLU A 53 3.57 -3.57 10.90
C GLU A 53 4.45 -2.80 11.88
N ILE A 54 3.92 -1.74 12.46
CA ILE A 54 4.65 -0.90 13.42
C ILE A 54 3.79 -0.67 14.66
N GLU A 55 4.44 -0.28 15.75
CA GLU A 55 3.72 0.19 16.92
C GLU A 55 3.13 1.57 16.63
N ASP A 56 1.91 1.80 17.06
CA ASP A 56 1.24 3.10 16.90
C ASP A 56 1.71 4.04 18.03
N LYS A 57 2.92 4.56 17.87
CA LYS A 57 3.52 5.49 18.81
C LYS A 57 4.47 6.45 18.12
N PRO A 58 4.77 7.61 18.73
CA PRO A 58 5.72 8.55 18.14
C PRO A 58 7.08 7.91 17.85
N GLY A 59 7.64 8.24 16.70
CA GLY A 59 8.95 7.77 16.28
C GLY A 59 8.96 6.44 15.52
N SER A 60 7.86 5.70 15.49
CA SER A 60 7.81 4.40 14.82
C SER A 60 8.04 4.49 13.31
N LEU A 61 7.46 5.49 12.66
CA LEU A 61 7.68 5.72 11.22
C LEU A 61 9.15 6.06 10.93
N ALA A 62 9.78 6.87 11.77
CA ALA A 62 11.19 7.21 11.62
C ALA A 62 12.09 5.98 11.68
N LYS A 63 11.76 5.00 12.51
CA LYS A 63 12.52 3.74 12.60
C LYS A 63 12.47 2.92 11.31
N ILE A 64 11.39 3.03 10.53
CA ILE A 64 11.28 2.37 9.24
C ILE A 64 12.09 3.13 8.19
N LEU A 65 11.97 4.45 8.17
CA LEU A 65 12.58 5.27 7.12
C LEU A 65 14.08 5.48 7.33
N GLN A 66 14.56 5.47 8.57
CA GLN A 66 15.96 5.70 8.91
C GLN A 66 16.92 4.75 8.19
N PRO A 67 16.68 3.42 8.16
CA PRO A 67 17.58 2.50 7.47
C PRO A 67 17.68 2.73 5.96
N LEU A 68 16.71 3.41 5.37
CA LEU A 68 16.69 3.69 3.94
C LEU A 68 17.46 4.96 3.58
N THR A 69 17.81 5.78 4.58
CA THR A 69 18.65 6.95 4.40
C THR A 69 20.01 6.50 3.84
N ASP A 70 20.53 7.20 2.87
CA ASP A 70 21.81 6.91 2.19
C ASP A 70 21.77 5.70 1.23
N THR A 71 20.64 5.01 1.06
CA THR A 71 20.55 3.89 0.11
C THR A 71 20.17 4.32 -1.31
N GLY A 72 19.72 5.57 -1.47
CA GLY A 72 19.17 6.04 -2.74
C GLY A 72 17.72 5.61 -2.99
N ILE A 73 17.13 4.85 -2.08
CA ILE A 73 15.72 4.46 -2.16
C ILE A 73 14.84 5.58 -1.60
N TYR A 74 13.80 5.96 -2.33
CA TYR A 74 12.84 6.94 -1.86
C TYR A 74 11.42 6.37 -1.88
N VAL A 75 10.54 7.00 -1.08
CA VAL A 75 9.14 6.63 -1.00
C VAL A 75 8.38 7.30 -2.15
N VAL A 76 7.72 6.49 -2.97
CA VAL A 76 6.86 6.98 -4.06
C VAL A 76 5.51 7.40 -3.48
N PHE A 77 4.94 6.56 -2.63
CA PHE A 77 3.78 6.90 -1.80
C PHE A 77 3.75 6.05 -0.54
N MET A 78 3.03 6.53 0.46
CA MET A 78 2.78 5.78 1.68
C MET A 78 1.45 6.21 2.30
N TYR A 79 0.81 5.29 3.00
CA TYR A 79 -0.34 5.56 3.86
C TYR A 79 -0.47 4.48 4.91
N ALA A 80 -1.28 4.76 5.93
CA ALA A 80 -1.41 3.89 7.08
C ALA A 80 -2.86 3.56 7.35
N PHE A 81 -3.09 2.39 7.96
CA PHE A 81 -4.34 2.12 8.66
C PHE A 81 -4.03 1.51 10.02
N ILE A 82 -4.89 1.80 10.98
CA ILE A 82 -4.69 1.41 12.37
C ILE A 82 -5.49 0.14 12.63
N ARG A 83 -4.83 -0.86 13.26
CA ARG A 83 -5.50 -2.04 13.78
C ARG A 83 -5.88 -1.78 15.23
N PHE A 84 -7.18 -1.76 15.52
CA PHE A 84 -7.68 -1.39 16.83
C PHE A 84 -7.32 -2.34 17.96
N SER A 85 -6.98 -3.59 17.67
CA SER A 85 -6.89 -4.63 18.68
C SER A 85 -5.55 -4.74 19.40
N GLN A 86 -4.48 -4.05 18.98
CA GLN A 86 -3.15 -4.30 19.55
C GLN A 86 -2.25 -3.06 19.62
N GLY A 87 -2.78 -1.87 19.44
CA GLY A 87 -1.95 -0.66 19.43
C GLY A 87 -0.93 -0.63 18.31
N LYS A 88 -1.18 -1.36 17.22
CA LYS A 88 -0.29 -1.43 16.06
C LYS A 88 -0.94 -0.81 14.84
N ALA A 89 -0.10 -0.29 13.96
CA ALA A 89 -0.52 0.25 12.67
C ALA A 89 0.14 -0.55 11.55
N VAL A 90 -0.52 -0.59 10.40
CA VAL A 90 0.08 -1.14 9.18
C VAL A 90 0.39 0.02 8.26
N MET A 91 1.65 0.13 7.86
CA MET A 91 2.12 1.11 6.89
C MET A 91 2.25 0.45 5.54
N ILE A 92 1.69 1.08 4.53
CA ILE A 92 1.79 0.62 3.15
C ILE A 92 2.73 1.56 2.41
N PHE A 93 3.75 1.00 1.77
CA PHE A 93 4.74 1.77 1.02
C PHE A 93 4.85 1.27 -0.40
N ARG A 94 5.03 2.20 -1.31
CA ARG A 94 5.69 1.91 -2.58
C ARG A 94 6.99 2.68 -2.61
N PHE A 95 8.09 1.93 -2.79
CA PHE A 95 9.43 2.51 -2.88
C PHE A 95 9.89 2.57 -4.35
N SER A 96 10.90 3.38 -4.59
CA SER A 96 11.55 3.42 -5.89
C SER A 96 12.15 2.07 -6.31
N ASN A 97 12.50 1.24 -5.32
CA ASN A 97 12.95 -0.15 -5.52
C ASN A 97 12.45 -0.98 -4.33
N ASN A 98 11.31 -1.66 -4.50
CA ASN A 98 10.71 -2.45 -3.43
C ASN A 98 11.58 -3.62 -2.97
N GLU A 99 12.23 -4.32 -3.91
CA GLU A 99 13.07 -5.48 -3.56
C GLU A 99 14.21 -5.09 -2.63
N LYS A 100 14.92 -4.03 -2.98
CA LYS A 100 16.03 -3.52 -2.18
C LYS A 100 15.55 -2.96 -0.84
N ALA A 101 14.40 -2.28 -0.83
CA ALA A 101 13.79 -1.77 0.39
C ALA A 101 13.43 -2.92 1.35
N ILE A 102 12.87 -4.01 0.84
CA ILE A 102 12.55 -5.20 1.63
C ILE A 102 13.82 -5.76 2.28
N GLU A 103 14.90 -5.91 1.53
CA GLU A 103 16.17 -6.40 2.06
C GLU A 103 16.69 -5.52 3.20
N VAL A 104 16.66 -4.20 3.02
CA VAL A 104 17.14 -3.25 4.03
C VAL A 104 16.27 -3.30 5.27
N LEU A 105 14.95 -3.31 5.11
CA LEU A 105 14.01 -3.31 6.23
C LEU A 105 14.08 -4.62 7.03
N GLU A 106 14.15 -5.76 6.36
CA GLU A 106 14.31 -7.06 7.03
C GLU A 106 15.62 -7.14 7.81
N ALA A 107 16.71 -6.62 7.23
CA ALA A 107 18.01 -6.58 7.89
C ALA A 107 18.00 -5.72 9.17
N ASN A 108 17.06 -4.78 9.27
CA ASN A 108 16.89 -3.91 10.44
C ASN A 108 15.76 -4.35 11.38
N GLY A 109 15.27 -5.58 11.22
CA GLY A 109 14.30 -6.17 12.12
C GLY A 109 12.87 -5.64 11.98
N ILE A 110 12.55 -4.99 10.87
CA ILE A 110 11.19 -4.51 10.61
C ILE A 110 10.30 -5.70 10.22
N ASN A 111 9.15 -5.80 10.85
CA ASN A 111 8.19 -6.87 10.55
C ASN A 111 7.39 -6.52 9.30
N LEU A 112 7.70 -7.22 8.20
CA LEU A 112 7.00 -7.06 6.94
C LEU A 112 5.89 -8.08 6.82
N LEU A 113 4.72 -7.63 6.38
CA LEU A 113 3.59 -8.50 6.12
C LEU A 113 3.70 -9.06 4.70
N ASP A 114 3.03 -10.18 4.43
CA ASP A 114 3.07 -10.82 3.12
C ASP A 114 2.57 -9.87 2.02
N ALA A 115 3.47 -9.54 1.09
CA ALA A 115 3.17 -8.63 0.00
C ALA A 115 2.08 -9.16 -0.95
N GLU A 116 1.92 -10.47 -1.05
CA GLU A 116 0.88 -11.08 -1.90
C GLU A 116 -0.53 -10.78 -1.37
N ALA A 117 -0.66 -10.55 -0.06
CA ALA A 117 -1.93 -10.20 0.55
C ALA A 117 -2.32 -8.74 0.33
N PHE A 118 -1.41 -7.91 -0.18
CA PHE A 118 -1.59 -6.47 -0.31
C PHE A 118 -1.19 -5.99 -1.70
N GLY A 119 -2.15 -6.01 -2.61
CA GLY A 119 -2.00 -5.36 -3.90
C GLY A 119 -2.82 -4.08 -3.94
N ILE A 120 -2.29 -3.04 -4.55
CA ILE A 120 -3.01 -1.80 -4.73
C ILE A 120 -3.46 -1.65 -6.17
N LEU A 121 -4.75 -1.34 -6.33
CA LEU A 121 -5.32 -0.95 -7.61
C LEU A 121 -5.30 0.57 -7.72
N GLU A 122 -4.78 1.06 -8.83
CA GLU A 122 -4.85 2.48 -9.17
C GLU A 122 -5.74 2.67 -10.38
N THR A 123 -6.67 3.61 -10.28
CA THR A 123 -7.51 4.01 -11.40
C THR A 123 -7.15 5.42 -11.83
N GLU A 124 -7.17 5.65 -13.13
CA GLU A 124 -7.02 6.99 -13.70
C GLU A 124 -8.33 7.39 -14.36
N ASN A 125 -8.80 8.59 -14.03
CA ASN A 125 -9.96 9.19 -14.68
C ASN A 125 -9.57 10.44 -15.45
#